data_dea90ad67209e3275546d2388ca72608
#
_entry.id   dea90ad67209e3275546d2388ca72608
#
_cell.length_a   1.000
_cell.length_b   1.000
_cell.length_c   1.000
_cell.angle_alpha   90.00
_cell.angle_beta   90.00
_cell.angle_gamma   90.00
#
_symmetry.space_group_name_H-M   'P 1'
#
loop_
_entity.id
_entity.type
_entity.pdbx_description
1 polymer ?
#
loop_
_entity_poly.entity_id
_entity_poly.type
_entity_poly.pdbx_seq_one_letter_code
_entity_poly.pdbx_strand_id
1 'polypeptide(L)'
;MNSGGLTGQTTIGAVDWNPIVCLGSAFSSPGLKSIGILLLTGVGITAYVRFHDKFSSKDYDERGFTRSKYGTYGTASWMNDKELKEILEIKPPPQADGIILGEKNGSVVCLPKDTRLNRHIAVFGASGTRKSRGVIRPALFTILKRGESAVITDPKAELYNDTAELFRKNGYEVKVFNLVEPRHGDSWNCMSDLNGDTLLAQVLTNVIISNTSEGKGDHFWDNGEANLLKALVLYIDLDRSRSPETKNLAAAYQLLTQNSERQLTALFEKLPLDHPARAPFNLFSQASDTVRSGIVLGLGTRLQVLQNEAVRDIISRSDIDLTAPGKRKCAYFVILSDQDATVAFLSLIHISEPTRLRCIS
;
A
#
# COMPACT_ATOMS: atom_id res chain seq x y z
N MET A 1 88.16 12.48 -32.61
CA MET A 1 86.87 12.66 -31.94
C MET A 1 86.10 11.39 -32.18
N ASN A 2 86.06 10.55 -31.14
CA ASN A 2 85.63 9.15 -31.22
C ASN A 2 84.09 9.07 -31.00
N SER A 3 83.41 8.47 -31.90
CA SER A 3 82.04 7.98 -31.76
C SER A 3 82.11 6.45 -31.60
N GLY A 4 82.05 5.97 -30.37
CA GLY A 4 81.93 4.54 -30.08
C GLY A 4 80.53 4.06 -30.26
N GLY A 5 80.27 3.30 -31.29
CA GLY A 5 79.03 2.58 -31.48
C GLY A 5 79.02 1.27 -30.71
N LEU A 6 78.08 1.10 -29.82
CA LEU A 6 77.72 -0.16 -29.17
C LEU A 6 76.78 -0.93 -30.08
N THR A 7 77.33 -1.79 -30.96
CA THR A 7 76.56 -2.82 -31.69
C THR A 7 76.90 -4.18 -31.09
N GLY A 8 76.25 -4.54 -30.00
CA GLY A 8 76.28 -5.92 -29.52
C GLY A 8 75.21 -6.72 -30.28
N GLN A 9 75.58 -7.33 -31.42
CA GLN A 9 74.79 -8.38 -32.02
C GLN A 9 74.88 -9.64 -31.14
N THR A 10 73.87 -9.93 -30.37
CA THR A 10 73.68 -11.24 -29.78
C THR A 10 73.17 -12.19 -30.87
N THR A 11 74.09 -12.94 -31.47
CA THR A 11 73.69 -14.08 -32.29
C THR A 11 73.05 -15.13 -31.40
N ILE A 12 71.77 -15.32 -31.57
CA ILE A 12 71.07 -16.46 -30.97
C ILE A 12 71.55 -17.70 -31.69
N GLY A 13 72.43 -18.48 -31.04
CA GLY A 13 72.89 -19.76 -31.56
C GLY A 13 71.67 -20.69 -31.77
N ALA A 14 71.82 -21.56 -32.83
CA ALA A 14 70.78 -22.56 -33.09
C ALA A 14 70.47 -23.39 -31.83
N VAL A 15 69.23 -23.46 -31.44
CA VAL A 15 68.81 -24.25 -30.29
C VAL A 15 68.96 -25.72 -30.61
N ASP A 16 69.84 -26.41 -29.89
CA ASP A 16 70.01 -27.85 -30.01
C ASP A 16 68.89 -28.58 -29.24
N TRP A 17 67.96 -29.17 -29.95
CA TRP A 17 66.82 -29.88 -29.35
C TRP A 17 67.13 -31.30 -28.88
N ASN A 18 68.43 -31.68 -28.78
CA ASN A 18 68.80 -32.97 -28.23
C ASN A 18 68.38 -33.00 -26.74
N PRO A 19 67.54 -33.96 -26.30
CA PRO A 19 67.00 -33.98 -24.93
C PRO A 19 68.10 -34.13 -23.87
N ILE A 20 69.24 -34.79 -24.17
CA ILE A 20 70.37 -34.94 -23.28
C ILE A 20 71.08 -33.61 -23.06
N VAL A 21 71.25 -32.82 -24.11
CA VAL A 21 71.89 -31.49 -24.06
C VAL A 21 70.96 -30.50 -23.35
N CYS A 22 69.69 -30.59 -23.59
CA CYS A 22 68.66 -29.79 -22.87
C CYS A 22 68.63 -30.11 -21.38
N LEU A 23 68.70 -31.38 -20.99
CA LEU A 23 68.76 -31.79 -19.58
C LEU A 23 70.06 -31.31 -18.93
N GLY A 24 71.21 -31.43 -19.63
CA GLY A 24 72.50 -30.92 -19.13
C GLY A 24 72.52 -29.39 -18.95
N SER A 25 71.92 -28.65 -19.86
CA SER A 25 71.81 -27.20 -19.77
C SER A 25 70.85 -26.73 -18.64
N ALA A 26 69.81 -27.55 -18.30
CA ALA A 26 68.91 -27.26 -17.21
C ALA A 26 69.62 -27.26 -15.84
N PHE A 27 70.66 -28.08 -15.66
CA PHE A 27 71.46 -28.15 -14.43
C PHE A 27 72.68 -27.17 -14.46
N SER A 28 72.86 -26.40 -15.51
CA SER A 28 73.85 -25.33 -15.54
C SER A 28 73.42 -24.16 -14.62
N SER A 29 74.41 -23.33 -14.20
CA SER A 29 74.14 -22.16 -13.35
C SER A 29 73.04 -21.22 -13.93
N PRO A 30 73.02 -20.89 -15.25
CA PRO A 30 71.91 -20.13 -15.86
C PRO A 30 70.63 -20.93 -15.97
N GLY A 31 70.68 -22.25 -16.19
CA GLY A 31 69.50 -23.13 -16.25
C GLY A 31 68.78 -23.22 -14.92
N LEU A 32 69.53 -23.42 -13.85
CA LEU A 32 68.97 -23.44 -12.48
C LEU A 32 68.31 -22.11 -12.04
N LYS A 33 68.87 -20.97 -12.50
CA LYS A 33 68.25 -19.66 -12.28
C LYS A 33 66.94 -19.52 -13.03
N SER A 34 66.90 -19.99 -14.28
CA SER A 34 65.66 -19.95 -15.13
C SER A 34 64.58 -20.84 -14.53
N ILE A 35 64.89 -22.05 -14.07
CA ILE A 35 63.97 -22.95 -13.39
C ILE A 35 63.45 -22.31 -12.08
N GLY A 36 64.34 -21.67 -11.32
CA GLY A 36 63.97 -20.97 -10.09
C GLY A 36 62.99 -19.83 -10.36
N ILE A 37 63.20 -19.04 -11.39
CA ILE A 37 62.27 -17.97 -11.81
C ILE A 37 60.93 -18.54 -12.21
N LEU A 38 60.91 -19.63 -13.02
CA LEU A 38 59.67 -20.29 -13.43
C LEU A 38 58.88 -20.87 -12.28
N LEU A 39 59.55 -21.47 -11.28
CA LEU A 39 58.92 -21.96 -10.07
C LEU A 39 58.36 -20.80 -9.20
N LEU A 40 59.12 -19.71 -9.06
CA LEU A 40 58.69 -18.53 -8.31
C LEU A 40 57.47 -17.86 -8.99
N THR A 41 57.47 -17.74 -10.31
CA THR A 41 56.32 -17.20 -11.07
C THR A 41 55.10 -18.12 -10.96
N GLY A 42 55.31 -19.44 -11.08
CA GLY A 42 54.25 -20.43 -10.92
C GLY A 42 53.62 -20.40 -9.51
N VAL A 43 54.47 -20.33 -8.46
CA VAL A 43 53.98 -20.15 -7.08
C VAL A 43 53.28 -18.81 -6.92
N GLY A 44 53.82 -17.73 -7.48
CA GLY A 44 53.17 -16.42 -7.45
C GLY A 44 51.79 -16.39 -8.11
N ILE A 45 51.66 -17.01 -9.30
CA ILE A 45 50.39 -17.12 -10.01
C ILE A 45 49.39 -17.99 -9.21
N THR A 46 49.87 -19.13 -8.68
CA THR A 46 49.04 -20.02 -7.87
C THR A 46 48.57 -19.35 -6.59
N ALA A 47 49.44 -18.62 -5.92
CA ALA A 47 49.11 -17.83 -4.74
C ALA A 47 48.13 -16.72 -5.12
N TYR A 48 48.36 -15.99 -6.21
CA TYR A 48 47.43 -14.96 -6.71
C TYR A 48 46.03 -15.52 -6.97
N VAL A 49 45.93 -16.61 -7.73
CA VAL A 49 44.64 -17.24 -8.03
C VAL A 49 43.93 -17.75 -6.77
N ARG A 50 44.71 -18.37 -5.84
CA ARG A 50 44.13 -18.95 -4.62
C ARG A 50 43.76 -17.91 -3.55
N PHE A 51 44.43 -16.79 -3.53
CA PHE A 51 44.16 -15.71 -2.55
C PHE A 51 43.42 -14.53 -3.13
N HIS A 52 43.37 -14.38 -4.46
CA HIS A 52 42.62 -13.29 -5.12
C HIS A 52 41.16 -13.24 -4.68
N ASP A 53 40.49 -14.40 -4.55
CA ASP A 53 39.10 -14.48 -4.11
C ASP A 53 38.95 -14.17 -2.60
N LYS A 54 40.02 -14.37 -1.79
CA LYS A 54 40.02 -14.00 -0.38
C LYS A 54 40.32 -12.52 -0.15
N PHE A 55 41.09 -11.88 -1.02
CA PHE A 55 41.38 -10.44 -0.99
C PHE A 55 40.34 -9.60 -1.72
N SER A 56 39.66 -10.16 -2.72
CA SER A 56 38.44 -9.61 -3.29
C SER A 56 37.33 -10.02 -2.36
N SER A 57 37.07 -9.24 -1.31
CA SER A 57 35.85 -9.38 -0.50
C SER A 57 34.65 -9.00 -1.37
N LYS A 58 34.21 -9.94 -2.18
CA LYS A 58 32.88 -9.89 -2.71
C LYS A 58 31.97 -10.18 -1.53
N ASP A 59 31.45 -9.12 -0.90
CA ASP A 59 30.37 -9.19 0.05
C ASP A 59 29.14 -9.72 -0.71
N TYR A 60 28.99 -11.04 -0.72
CA TYR A 60 27.76 -11.67 -1.16
C TYR A 60 26.79 -11.64 0.02
N ASP A 61 25.60 -11.13 -0.22
CA ASP A 61 24.45 -11.33 0.66
C ASP A 61 24.11 -12.85 0.67
N GLU A 62 23.41 -13.33 1.71
CA GLU A 62 22.95 -14.72 1.83
C GLU A 62 22.19 -15.25 0.61
N ARG A 63 21.71 -14.37 -0.27
CA ARG A 63 21.01 -14.64 -1.53
C ARG A 63 21.92 -14.59 -2.75
N GLY A 64 23.25 -14.45 -2.58
CA GLY A 64 24.23 -14.43 -3.65
C GLY A 64 24.34 -13.13 -4.46
N PHE A 65 23.76 -12.03 -3.96
CA PHE A 65 23.92 -10.72 -4.61
C PHE A 65 25.23 -10.04 -4.18
N THR A 66 25.98 -9.51 -5.16
CA THR A 66 27.18 -8.71 -4.90
C THR A 66 26.80 -7.31 -4.43
N ARG A 67 27.29 -6.90 -3.25
CA ARG A 67 27.21 -5.50 -2.84
C ARG A 67 28.18 -4.66 -3.64
N SER A 68 27.67 -3.71 -4.41
CA SER A 68 28.50 -2.73 -5.10
C SER A 68 29.04 -1.71 -4.08
N LYS A 69 30.36 -1.59 -3.96
CA LYS A 69 31.00 -0.54 -3.15
C LYS A 69 30.91 0.85 -3.80
N TYR A 70 30.56 0.91 -5.08
CA TYR A 70 30.55 2.14 -5.88
C TYR A 70 29.18 2.78 -6.03
N GLY A 71 28.16 2.28 -5.33
CA GLY A 71 26.85 2.91 -5.33
C GLY A 71 26.15 2.97 -6.69
N THR A 72 26.39 1.99 -7.57
CA THR A 72 25.82 1.91 -8.95
C THR A 72 24.29 2.07 -8.96
N TYR A 73 23.61 1.65 -7.88
CA TYR A 73 22.16 1.79 -7.69
C TYR A 73 21.80 2.65 -6.47
N GLY A 74 22.73 3.48 -5.99
CA GLY A 74 22.63 4.25 -4.76
C GLY A 74 23.35 3.58 -3.60
N THR A 75 23.74 4.37 -2.61
CA THR A 75 24.33 3.89 -1.34
C THR A 75 23.34 4.14 -0.22
N ALA A 76 23.07 3.13 0.62
CA ALA A 76 22.32 3.29 1.85
C ALA A 76 23.22 2.91 3.03
N SER A 77 23.25 3.75 4.04
CA SER A 77 23.92 3.49 5.31
C SER A 77 23.00 3.82 6.46
N TRP A 78 23.30 3.30 7.63
CA TRP A 78 22.60 3.73 8.83
C TRP A 78 22.93 5.18 9.14
N MET A 79 21.89 5.95 9.49
CA MET A 79 22.00 7.35 9.86
C MET A 79 22.88 7.49 11.11
N ASN A 80 23.83 8.40 11.07
CA ASN A 80 24.65 8.73 12.23
C ASN A 80 23.89 9.67 13.19
N ASP A 81 24.41 9.85 14.41
CA ASP A 81 23.73 10.63 15.45
C ASP A 81 23.54 12.11 15.12
N LYS A 82 24.38 12.66 14.26
CA LYS A 82 24.27 14.05 13.82
C LYS A 82 23.15 14.19 12.80
N GLU A 83 23.15 13.35 11.79
CA GLU A 83 22.09 13.29 10.77
C GLU A 83 20.73 12.99 11.40
N LEU A 84 20.69 12.07 12.38
CA LEU A 84 19.47 11.72 13.09
C LEU A 84 18.87 12.92 13.81
N LYS A 85 19.69 13.76 14.48
CA LYS A 85 19.22 14.95 15.18
C LYS A 85 18.80 16.09 14.25
N GLU A 86 19.24 16.10 12.99
CA GLU A 86 18.82 17.08 11.99
C GLU A 86 17.40 16.81 11.46
N ILE A 87 16.97 15.56 11.48
CA ILE A 87 15.71 15.11 10.86
C ILE A 87 14.68 14.65 11.90
N LEU A 88 15.13 14.01 12.99
CA LEU A 88 14.31 13.41 14.03
C LEU A 88 14.58 14.06 15.38
N GLU A 89 13.59 14.02 16.24
CA GLU A 89 13.74 14.44 17.64
C GLU A 89 13.95 13.25 18.55
N ILE A 90 14.85 13.40 19.52
CA ILE A 90 15.05 12.43 20.60
C ILE A 90 14.61 13.09 21.89
N LYS A 91 13.50 12.63 22.45
CA LYS A 91 12.86 13.21 23.62
C LYS A 91 12.55 12.14 24.69
N PRO A 92 12.56 12.50 25.98
CA PRO A 92 12.00 11.62 27.00
C PRO A 92 10.54 11.28 26.69
N PRO A 93 10.02 10.09 27.04
CA PRO A 93 8.66 9.67 26.71
C PRO A 93 7.56 10.67 27.06
N PRO A 94 7.59 11.35 28.21
CA PRO A 94 6.57 12.35 28.56
C PRO A 94 6.53 13.58 27.65
N GLN A 95 7.67 13.91 27.03
CA GLN A 95 7.84 15.09 26.17
C GLN A 95 7.65 14.77 24.68
N ALA A 96 7.61 13.50 24.30
CA ALA A 96 7.41 13.09 22.93
C ALA A 96 6.00 13.48 22.46
N ASP A 97 5.93 14.29 21.41
CA ASP A 97 4.69 14.79 20.80
C ASP A 97 4.66 14.58 19.28
N GLY A 98 5.73 14.04 18.72
CA GLY A 98 5.80 13.62 17.31
C GLY A 98 5.36 12.18 17.06
N ILE A 99 5.44 11.73 15.81
CA ILE A 99 5.16 10.34 15.46
C ILE A 99 6.31 9.47 15.96
N ILE A 100 6.01 8.51 16.83
CA ILE A 100 7.01 7.63 17.45
C ILE A 100 7.50 6.61 16.42
N LEU A 101 8.81 6.60 16.18
CA LEU A 101 9.49 5.69 15.26
C LEU A 101 10.26 4.58 16.00
N GLY A 102 10.66 4.83 17.24
CA GLY A 102 11.41 3.85 18.05
C GLY A 102 11.97 4.44 19.33
N GLU A 103 12.91 3.71 19.92
CA GLU A 103 13.60 4.08 21.15
C GLU A 103 15.12 4.02 20.94
N LYS A 104 15.82 4.97 21.56
CA LYS A 104 17.28 5.00 21.62
C LYS A 104 17.72 5.44 23.03
N ASN A 105 18.43 4.56 23.74
CA ASN A 105 18.98 4.82 25.08
C ASN A 105 17.91 5.35 26.07
N GLY A 106 16.73 4.73 26.12
CA GLY A 106 15.65 5.14 27.02
C GLY A 106 14.87 6.39 26.60
N SER A 107 15.22 6.99 25.47
CA SER A 107 14.53 8.15 24.88
C SER A 107 13.78 7.76 23.64
N VAL A 108 12.64 8.39 23.39
CA VAL A 108 11.82 8.17 22.20
C VAL A 108 12.41 8.93 21.02
N VAL A 109 12.56 8.23 19.91
CA VAL A 109 12.89 8.81 18.61
C VAL A 109 11.60 9.06 17.87
N CYS A 110 11.30 10.30 17.53
CA CYS A 110 10.06 10.68 16.88
C CYS A 110 10.28 11.63 15.70
N LEU A 111 9.38 11.52 14.73
CA LEU A 111 9.28 12.47 13.64
C LEU A 111 8.64 13.76 14.17
N PRO A 112 9.30 14.94 14.03
CA PRO A 112 8.78 16.20 14.56
C PRO A 112 7.39 16.54 14.04
N LYS A 113 6.62 17.29 14.83
CA LYS A 113 5.29 17.78 14.42
C LYS A 113 5.39 18.65 13.16
N ASP A 114 6.40 19.49 13.07
CA ASP A 114 6.60 20.45 11.99
C ASP A 114 7.55 19.94 10.89
N THR A 115 7.66 18.60 10.78
CA THR A 115 8.51 17.99 9.75
C THR A 115 8.02 18.30 8.34
N ARG A 116 9.00 18.51 7.42
CA ARG A 116 8.74 18.57 5.98
C ARG A 116 8.67 17.19 5.32
N LEU A 117 8.98 16.13 6.06
CA LEU A 117 8.94 14.77 5.56
C LEU A 117 7.50 14.24 5.49
N ASN A 118 7.30 13.25 4.64
CA ASN A 118 6.05 12.51 4.58
C ASN A 118 5.76 11.82 5.92
N ARG A 119 4.51 11.88 6.36
CA ARG A 119 4.05 11.27 7.62
C ARG A 119 3.43 9.89 7.44
N HIS A 120 3.42 9.35 6.21
CA HIS A 120 2.96 7.99 5.99
C HIS A 120 3.97 6.99 6.53
N ILE A 121 3.51 6.03 7.31
CA ILE A 121 4.34 4.99 7.92
C ILE A 121 3.81 3.63 7.51
N ALA A 122 4.69 2.78 7.00
CA ALA A 122 4.43 1.37 6.77
C ALA A 122 5.20 0.53 7.79
N VAL A 123 4.48 -0.33 8.53
CA VAL A 123 5.06 -1.18 9.58
C VAL A 123 4.96 -2.63 9.16
N PHE A 124 6.11 -3.26 8.91
CA PHE A 124 6.21 -4.66 8.51
C PHE A 124 6.70 -5.52 9.68
N GLY A 125 6.09 -6.66 9.87
CA GLY A 125 6.48 -7.63 10.89
C GLY A 125 5.58 -8.85 10.88
N ALA A 126 6.12 -10.01 11.25
CA ALA A 126 5.36 -11.26 11.40
C ALA A 126 4.26 -11.14 12.46
N SER A 127 3.35 -12.11 12.51
CA SER A 127 2.37 -12.20 13.58
C SER A 127 3.08 -12.31 14.94
N GLY A 128 2.54 -11.67 15.98
CA GLY A 128 3.14 -11.69 17.32
C GLY A 128 4.31 -10.73 17.55
N THR A 129 4.83 -10.00 16.54
CA THR A 129 5.96 -9.06 16.70
C THR A 129 5.59 -7.74 17.39
N ARG A 130 4.44 -7.68 18.04
CA ARG A 130 3.96 -6.54 18.84
C ARG A 130 3.75 -5.23 18.06
N LYS A 131 3.44 -5.30 16.75
CA LYS A 131 3.16 -4.11 15.92
C LYS A 131 2.13 -3.17 16.55
N SER A 132 0.99 -3.70 16.98
CA SER A 132 -0.07 -2.91 17.62
C SER A 132 0.39 -2.27 18.93
N ARG A 133 1.15 -3.00 19.75
CA ARG A 133 1.66 -2.48 21.04
C ARG A 133 2.80 -1.49 20.88
N GLY A 134 3.71 -1.74 19.95
CA GLY A 134 4.93 -0.94 19.78
C GLY A 134 4.75 0.30 18.92
N VAL A 135 3.76 0.31 18.02
CA VAL A 135 3.59 1.40 17.05
C VAL A 135 2.18 2.00 17.11
N ILE A 136 1.12 1.19 16.95
CA ILE A 136 -0.22 1.73 16.75
C ILE A 136 -0.76 2.36 18.03
N ARG A 137 -0.68 1.68 19.19
CA ARG A 137 -1.15 2.26 20.46
C ARG A 137 -0.38 3.52 20.87
N PRO A 138 0.98 3.55 20.79
CA PRO A 138 1.70 4.81 21.01
C PRO A 138 1.31 5.93 20.05
N ALA A 139 1.02 5.62 18.79
CA ALA A 139 0.51 6.62 17.84
C ALA A 139 -0.86 7.16 18.27
N LEU A 140 -1.79 6.32 18.73
CA LEU A 140 -3.10 6.75 19.23
C LEU A 140 -2.95 7.65 20.48
N PHE A 141 -2.05 7.32 21.41
CA PHE A 141 -1.75 8.20 22.54
C PHE A 141 -1.14 9.54 22.13
N THR A 142 -0.32 9.55 21.09
CA THR A 142 0.22 10.80 20.55
C THR A 142 -0.88 11.66 19.93
N ILE A 143 -1.79 11.05 19.13
CA ILE A 143 -2.96 11.72 18.56
C ILE A 143 -3.83 12.32 19.66
N LEU A 144 -4.12 11.55 20.70
CA LEU A 144 -4.88 12.01 21.86
C LEU A 144 -4.21 13.22 22.55
N LYS A 145 -2.90 13.12 22.81
CA LYS A 145 -2.10 14.19 23.42
C LYS A 145 -2.10 15.47 22.57
N ARG A 146 -2.10 15.33 21.25
CA ARG A 146 -2.08 16.47 20.31
C ARG A 146 -3.48 17.04 20.03
N GLY A 147 -4.53 16.33 20.45
CA GLY A 147 -5.91 16.73 20.20
C GLY A 147 -6.32 16.58 18.73
N GLU A 148 -5.66 15.70 17.97
CA GLU A 148 -5.93 15.44 16.56
C GLU A 148 -7.04 14.39 16.41
N SER A 149 -7.81 14.46 15.33
CA SER A 149 -8.81 13.44 15.00
C SER A 149 -8.16 12.22 14.35
N ALA A 150 -8.79 11.06 14.50
CA ALA A 150 -8.32 9.81 13.91
C ALA A 150 -9.48 8.97 13.33
N VAL A 151 -9.19 8.31 12.21
CA VAL A 151 -9.99 7.20 11.69
C VAL A 151 -9.14 5.94 11.80
N ILE A 152 -9.64 4.94 12.49
CA ILE A 152 -8.88 3.77 12.92
C ILE A 152 -9.55 2.52 12.37
N THR A 153 -8.85 1.80 11.48
CA THR A 153 -9.28 0.47 11.04
C THR A 153 -8.81 -0.57 12.05
N ASP A 154 -9.74 -1.31 12.65
CA ASP A 154 -9.48 -2.23 13.76
C ASP A 154 -10.12 -3.61 13.51
N PRO A 155 -9.41 -4.53 12.83
CA PRO A 155 -9.95 -5.83 12.45
C PRO A 155 -10.39 -6.73 13.60
N LYS A 156 -9.90 -6.47 14.81
CA LYS A 156 -10.16 -7.31 16.00
C LYS A 156 -10.90 -6.59 17.11
N ALA A 157 -11.28 -5.35 16.89
CA ALA A 157 -11.85 -4.46 17.92
C ALA A 157 -10.95 -4.25 19.16
N GLU A 158 -9.67 -4.68 19.11
CA GLU A 158 -8.72 -4.55 20.22
C GLU A 158 -8.41 -3.08 20.52
N LEU A 159 -8.24 -2.27 19.47
CA LEU A 159 -7.92 -0.84 19.63
C LEU A 159 -9.13 -0.07 20.16
N TYR A 160 -10.33 -0.40 19.66
CA TYR A 160 -11.57 0.17 20.16
C TYR A 160 -11.77 -0.14 21.66
N ASN A 161 -11.67 -1.41 22.03
CA ASN A 161 -11.85 -1.83 23.41
C ASN A 161 -10.82 -1.21 24.36
N ASP A 162 -9.57 -1.04 23.90
CA ASP A 162 -8.50 -0.51 24.73
C ASP A 162 -8.51 1.03 24.84
N THR A 163 -9.00 1.75 23.83
CA THR A 163 -8.77 3.20 23.74
C THR A 163 -10.03 4.07 23.62
N ALA A 164 -11.17 3.52 23.22
CA ALA A 164 -12.38 4.31 22.97
C ALA A 164 -12.83 5.11 24.21
N GLU A 165 -12.81 4.48 25.39
CA GLU A 165 -13.19 5.15 26.63
C GLU A 165 -12.20 6.27 27.00
N LEU A 166 -10.91 6.08 26.72
CA LEU A 166 -9.91 7.11 26.94
C LEU A 166 -10.14 8.32 26.01
N PHE A 167 -10.48 8.09 24.74
CA PHE A 167 -10.87 9.17 23.83
C PHE A 167 -12.11 9.91 24.32
N ARG A 168 -13.16 9.21 24.76
CA ARG A 168 -14.38 9.82 25.32
C ARG A 168 -14.07 10.72 26.51
N LYS A 169 -13.25 10.24 27.46
CA LYS A 169 -12.83 11.00 28.66
C LYS A 169 -12.04 12.26 28.32
N ASN A 170 -11.40 12.30 27.15
CA ASN A 170 -10.65 13.48 26.69
C ASN A 170 -11.47 14.37 25.73
N GLY A 171 -12.79 14.20 25.69
CA GLY A 171 -13.72 15.06 24.97
C GLY A 171 -13.79 14.80 23.47
N TYR A 172 -13.46 13.58 23.03
CA TYR A 172 -13.62 13.17 21.64
C TYR A 172 -15.03 12.64 21.38
N GLU A 173 -15.57 12.97 20.23
CA GLU A 173 -16.68 12.23 19.65
C GLU A 173 -16.17 10.88 19.15
N VAL A 174 -16.60 9.81 19.80
CA VAL A 174 -16.20 8.45 19.43
C VAL A 174 -17.35 7.77 18.70
N LYS A 175 -17.10 7.36 17.48
CA LYS A 175 -18.03 6.59 16.64
C LYS A 175 -17.42 5.25 16.26
N VAL A 176 -18.29 4.24 16.11
CA VAL A 176 -17.85 2.90 15.71
C VAL A 176 -18.71 2.36 14.57
N PHE A 177 -18.11 2.19 13.41
CA PHE A 177 -18.75 1.48 12.31
C PHE A 177 -18.35 0.01 12.40
N ASN A 178 -19.26 -0.81 12.93
CA ASN A 178 -18.97 -2.21 13.25
C ASN A 178 -19.60 -3.14 12.20
N LEU A 179 -18.79 -3.69 11.32
CA LEU A 179 -19.23 -4.63 10.28
C LEU A 179 -19.17 -6.10 10.74
N VAL A 180 -18.61 -6.38 11.92
CA VAL A 180 -18.62 -7.72 12.53
C VAL A 180 -19.94 -7.95 13.28
N GLU A 181 -20.32 -6.96 14.08
CA GLU A 181 -21.58 -6.94 14.82
C GLU A 181 -22.36 -5.64 14.54
N PRO A 182 -23.02 -5.53 13.37
CA PRO A 182 -23.61 -4.27 12.91
C PRO A 182 -24.62 -3.67 13.88
N ARG A 183 -25.29 -4.50 14.67
CA ARG A 183 -26.28 -4.04 15.66
C ARG A 183 -25.67 -3.27 16.85
N HIS A 184 -24.36 -3.40 17.05
CA HIS A 184 -23.60 -2.73 18.11
C HIS A 184 -22.73 -1.59 17.58
N GLY A 185 -23.06 -1.04 16.42
CA GLY A 185 -22.33 0.03 15.77
C GLY A 185 -23.17 1.26 15.47
N ASP A 186 -22.50 2.37 15.20
CA ASP A 186 -23.10 3.57 14.61
C ASP A 186 -23.36 3.32 13.12
N SER A 187 -24.41 3.89 12.59
CA SER A 187 -24.82 3.74 11.18
C SER A 187 -24.18 4.78 10.29
N TRP A 188 -23.92 4.38 9.05
CA TRP A 188 -23.46 5.31 8.01
C TRP A 188 -24.04 4.96 6.65
N ASN A 189 -24.82 5.87 6.10
CA ASN A 189 -25.37 5.77 4.76
C ASN A 189 -24.47 6.50 3.76
N CYS A 190 -23.78 5.76 2.91
CA CYS A 190 -22.86 6.32 1.91
C CYS A 190 -23.55 7.18 0.85
N MET A 191 -24.88 7.13 0.74
CA MET A 191 -25.65 7.94 -0.19
C MET A 191 -26.19 9.24 0.42
N SER A 192 -26.11 9.45 1.74
CA SER A 192 -26.72 10.58 2.44
C SER A 192 -26.30 11.96 1.93
N ASP A 193 -25.11 12.05 1.38
CA ASP A 193 -24.51 13.32 0.96
C ASP A 193 -24.48 13.52 -0.56
N LEU A 194 -25.07 12.62 -1.34
CA LEU A 194 -25.04 12.71 -2.80
C LEU A 194 -25.80 13.93 -3.33
N ASN A 195 -27.03 14.15 -2.82
CA ASN A 195 -27.87 15.31 -3.19
C ASN A 195 -27.95 15.57 -4.72
N GLY A 196 -27.98 14.51 -5.52
CA GLY A 196 -28.01 14.58 -6.98
C GLY A 196 -26.67 14.87 -7.65
N ASP A 197 -25.57 14.94 -6.90
CA ASP A 197 -24.24 15.14 -7.49
C ASP A 197 -23.80 13.90 -8.27
N THR A 198 -23.76 14.06 -9.59
CA THR A 198 -23.40 12.99 -10.52
C THR A 198 -21.93 12.58 -10.43
N LEU A 199 -21.04 13.48 -9.98
CA LEU A 199 -19.62 13.19 -9.80
C LEU A 199 -19.41 12.35 -8.54
N LEU A 200 -20.05 12.74 -7.43
CA LEU A 200 -20.02 11.93 -6.19
C LEU A 200 -20.63 10.55 -6.40
N ALA A 201 -21.74 10.46 -7.13
CA ALA A 201 -22.33 9.18 -7.51
C ALA A 201 -21.36 8.32 -8.35
N GLN A 202 -20.60 8.93 -9.28
CA GLN A 202 -19.57 8.23 -10.05
C GLN A 202 -18.43 7.72 -9.16
N VAL A 203 -17.94 8.56 -8.23
CA VAL A 203 -16.89 8.16 -7.29
C VAL A 203 -17.37 7.01 -6.42
N LEU A 204 -18.58 7.11 -5.83
CA LEU A 204 -19.16 6.06 -5.01
C LEU A 204 -19.24 4.73 -5.76
N THR A 205 -19.81 4.74 -6.97
CA THR A 205 -19.98 3.51 -7.76
C THR A 205 -18.65 2.91 -8.21
N ASN A 206 -17.69 3.74 -8.62
CA ASN A 206 -16.35 3.26 -8.97
C ASN A 206 -15.62 2.61 -7.76
N VAL A 207 -15.75 3.19 -6.57
CA VAL A 207 -15.19 2.62 -5.34
C VAL A 207 -15.83 1.28 -5.02
N ILE A 208 -17.16 1.15 -5.13
CA ILE A 208 -17.85 -0.12 -4.89
C ILE A 208 -17.37 -1.17 -5.89
N ILE A 209 -17.39 -0.87 -7.17
CA ILE A 209 -17.01 -1.83 -8.22
C ILE A 209 -15.53 -2.24 -8.08
N SER A 210 -14.61 -1.28 -7.93
CA SER A 210 -13.18 -1.59 -7.83
C SER A 210 -12.83 -2.42 -6.59
N ASN A 211 -13.54 -2.22 -5.48
CA ASN A 211 -13.29 -2.94 -4.24
C ASN A 211 -13.99 -4.30 -4.16
N THR A 212 -14.92 -4.57 -5.08
CA THR A 212 -15.60 -5.88 -5.21
C THR A 212 -15.12 -6.68 -6.40
N SER A 213 -14.18 -6.16 -7.21
CA SER A 213 -13.57 -6.88 -8.33
C SER A 213 -12.48 -7.81 -7.84
N GLU A 214 -12.59 -9.11 -8.12
CA GLU A 214 -11.59 -10.13 -7.81
C GLU A 214 -10.46 -10.11 -8.86
N GLY A 215 -9.51 -9.19 -8.73
CA GLY A 215 -8.29 -9.20 -9.55
C GLY A 215 -8.49 -8.75 -11.00
N LYS A 216 -7.82 -9.39 -11.96
CA LYS A 216 -7.74 -9.02 -13.39
C LYS A 216 -9.04 -9.26 -14.17
N GLY A 217 -10.17 -8.69 -13.69
CA GLY A 217 -11.44 -8.74 -14.42
C GLY A 217 -11.38 -7.96 -15.73
N ASP A 218 -12.24 -8.32 -16.68
CA ASP A 218 -12.43 -7.57 -17.91
C ASP A 218 -13.10 -6.23 -17.54
N HIS A 219 -12.40 -5.13 -17.73
CA HIS A 219 -12.90 -3.76 -17.48
C HIS A 219 -14.24 -3.45 -18.20
N PHE A 220 -14.59 -4.23 -19.20
CA PHE A 220 -15.85 -4.10 -19.90
C PHE A 220 -17.04 -4.37 -18.96
N TRP A 221 -17.00 -5.47 -18.22
CA TRP A 221 -18.05 -5.84 -17.26
C TRP A 221 -18.12 -4.84 -16.10
N ASP A 222 -16.98 -4.49 -15.52
CA ASP A 222 -16.89 -3.52 -14.43
C ASP A 222 -17.51 -2.16 -14.83
N ASN A 223 -17.24 -1.69 -16.04
CA ASN A 223 -17.80 -0.44 -16.55
C ASN A 223 -19.33 -0.54 -16.76
N GLY A 224 -19.82 -1.67 -17.25
CA GLY A 224 -21.24 -1.92 -17.41
C GLY A 224 -21.99 -1.91 -16.07
N GLU A 225 -21.45 -2.61 -15.09
CA GLU A 225 -21.96 -2.68 -13.71
C GLU A 225 -21.90 -1.31 -13.02
N ALA A 226 -20.81 -0.54 -13.20
CA ALA A 226 -20.69 0.81 -12.65
C ALA A 226 -21.76 1.77 -13.23
N ASN A 227 -22.02 1.70 -14.52
CA ASN A 227 -23.06 2.51 -15.14
C ASN A 227 -24.46 2.14 -14.64
N LEU A 228 -24.77 0.84 -14.54
CA LEU A 228 -26.05 0.40 -13.99
C LEU A 228 -26.21 0.83 -12.53
N LEU A 229 -25.19 0.60 -11.70
CA LEU A 229 -25.20 1.01 -10.30
C LEU A 229 -25.37 2.52 -10.15
N LYS A 230 -24.65 3.33 -10.95
CA LYS A 230 -24.80 4.79 -10.96
C LYS A 230 -26.22 5.21 -11.31
N ALA A 231 -26.84 4.57 -12.29
CA ALA A 231 -28.24 4.85 -12.65
C ALA A 231 -29.18 4.57 -11.48
N LEU A 232 -29.05 3.40 -10.82
CA LEU A 232 -29.87 3.02 -9.68
C LEU A 232 -29.67 3.97 -8.49
N VAL A 233 -28.43 4.31 -8.16
CA VAL A 233 -28.08 5.23 -7.08
C VAL A 233 -28.71 6.61 -7.32
N LEU A 234 -28.54 7.20 -8.50
CA LEU A 234 -29.11 8.49 -8.83
C LEU A 234 -30.65 8.46 -8.89
N TYR A 235 -31.26 7.35 -9.33
CA TYR A 235 -32.69 7.16 -9.30
C TYR A 235 -33.23 7.22 -7.87
N ILE A 236 -32.64 6.49 -6.94
CA ILE A 236 -33.02 6.45 -5.53
C ILE A 236 -32.76 7.78 -4.83
N ASP A 237 -31.61 8.40 -5.06
CA ASP A 237 -31.23 9.65 -4.41
C ASP A 237 -32.16 10.81 -4.79
N LEU A 238 -32.53 10.91 -6.07
CA LEU A 238 -33.37 11.98 -6.59
C LEU A 238 -34.86 11.72 -6.46
N ASP A 239 -35.29 10.53 -6.01
CA ASP A 239 -36.71 10.22 -5.80
C ASP A 239 -37.25 11.02 -4.62
N ARG A 240 -38.06 12.05 -4.91
CA ARG A 240 -38.66 12.93 -3.91
C ARG A 240 -39.76 12.26 -3.07
N SER A 241 -40.29 11.11 -3.52
CA SER A 241 -41.29 10.36 -2.78
C SER A 241 -40.73 9.53 -1.64
N ARG A 242 -39.42 9.31 -1.64
CA ARG A 242 -38.70 8.52 -0.61
C ARG A 242 -38.25 9.37 0.57
N SER A 243 -38.44 8.81 1.75
CA SER A 243 -37.83 9.39 2.98
C SER A 243 -36.29 9.24 2.95
N PRO A 244 -35.53 10.13 3.58
CA PRO A 244 -34.06 10.06 3.60
C PRO A 244 -33.53 8.69 4.06
N GLU A 245 -34.18 8.04 5.01
CA GLU A 245 -33.79 6.72 5.54
C GLU A 245 -33.91 5.60 4.51
N THR A 246 -34.80 5.76 3.52
CA THR A 246 -35.02 4.79 2.44
C THR A 246 -34.15 5.07 1.21
N LYS A 247 -33.38 6.16 1.22
CA LYS A 247 -32.41 6.52 0.17
C LYS A 247 -31.04 5.96 0.52
N ASN A 248 -30.86 4.67 0.33
CA ASN A 248 -29.64 3.96 0.67
C ASN A 248 -29.28 2.90 -0.39
N LEU A 249 -28.11 2.32 -0.27
CA LEU A 249 -27.62 1.33 -1.21
C LEU A 249 -28.48 0.04 -1.20
N ALA A 250 -29.10 -0.30 -0.07
CA ALA A 250 -30.03 -1.44 -0.02
C ALA A 250 -31.27 -1.22 -0.86
N ALA A 251 -31.78 0.00 -0.95
CA ALA A 251 -32.90 0.34 -1.84
C ALA A 251 -32.49 0.20 -3.32
N ALA A 252 -31.27 0.58 -3.68
CA ALA A 252 -30.73 0.36 -5.03
C ALA A 252 -30.63 -1.13 -5.36
N TYR A 253 -30.18 -1.95 -4.40
CA TYR A 253 -30.13 -3.40 -4.52
C TYR A 253 -31.54 -4.01 -4.68
N GLN A 254 -32.51 -3.58 -3.86
CA GLN A 254 -33.89 -4.03 -3.96
C GLN A 254 -34.53 -3.66 -5.32
N LEU A 255 -34.28 -2.44 -5.81
CA LEU A 255 -34.73 -2.00 -7.12
C LEU A 255 -34.19 -2.93 -8.22
N LEU A 256 -32.92 -3.32 -8.15
CA LEU A 256 -32.29 -4.25 -9.09
C LEU A 256 -32.89 -5.66 -9.03
N THR A 257 -33.15 -6.19 -7.83
CA THR A 257 -33.49 -7.60 -7.63
C THR A 257 -35.00 -7.89 -7.67
N GLN A 258 -35.84 -6.89 -7.37
CA GLN A 258 -37.29 -7.05 -7.34
C GLN A 258 -37.95 -6.71 -8.68
N ASN A 259 -37.22 -6.15 -9.63
CA ASN A 259 -37.74 -5.78 -10.94
C ASN A 259 -37.06 -6.58 -12.05
N SER A 260 -37.84 -7.02 -13.00
CA SER A 260 -37.31 -7.54 -14.26
C SER A 260 -36.65 -6.41 -15.07
N GLU A 261 -35.79 -6.77 -16.01
CA GLU A 261 -35.15 -5.79 -16.91
C GLU A 261 -36.17 -4.89 -17.61
N ARG A 262 -37.31 -5.45 -18.08
CA ARG A 262 -38.38 -4.68 -18.70
C ARG A 262 -39.01 -3.67 -17.74
N GLN A 263 -39.21 -4.05 -16.48
CA GLN A 263 -39.75 -3.14 -15.47
C GLN A 263 -38.77 -2.02 -15.14
N LEU A 264 -37.48 -2.35 -15.02
CA LEU A 264 -36.45 -1.33 -14.85
C LEU A 264 -36.43 -0.34 -16.02
N THR A 265 -36.41 -0.84 -17.24
CA THR A 265 -36.47 0.00 -18.45
C THR A 265 -37.67 0.94 -18.42
N ALA A 266 -38.86 0.41 -18.13
CA ALA A 266 -40.10 1.22 -18.05
C ALA A 266 -40.05 2.27 -16.92
N LEU A 267 -39.33 2.01 -15.81
CA LEU A 267 -39.12 3.00 -14.75
C LEU A 267 -38.24 4.15 -15.23
N PHE A 268 -37.12 3.85 -15.88
CA PHE A 268 -36.18 4.86 -16.36
C PHE A 268 -36.71 5.66 -17.56
N GLU A 269 -37.52 5.05 -18.40
CA GLU A 269 -38.21 5.73 -19.54
C GLU A 269 -39.20 6.79 -19.09
N LYS A 270 -39.82 6.60 -17.92
CA LYS A 270 -40.75 7.59 -17.32
C LYS A 270 -40.06 8.82 -16.76
N LEU A 271 -38.76 8.78 -16.55
CA LEU A 271 -38.02 9.93 -16.05
C LEU A 271 -37.92 11.03 -17.11
N PRO A 272 -37.84 12.30 -16.72
CA PRO A 272 -37.55 13.41 -17.63
C PRO A 272 -36.26 13.17 -18.43
N LEU A 273 -36.17 13.73 -19.65
CA LEU A 273 -34.99 13.51 -20.51
C LEU A 273 -33.70 14.03 -19.94
N ASP A 274 -33.75 15.07 -19.13
CA ASP A 274 -32.66 15.73 -18.44
C ASP A 274 -32.31 15.08 -17.07
N HIS A 275 -33.06 14.04 -16.67
CA HIS A 275 -32.82 13.39 -15.38
C HIS A 275 -31.46 12.69 -15.35
N PRO A 276 -30.58 12.96 -14.32
CA PRO A 276 -29.21 12.48 -14.28
C PRO A 276 -29.04 10.96 -14.35
N ALA A 277 -30.02 10.20 -13.87
CA ALA A 277 -30.03 8.73 -13.91
C ALA A 277 -30.22 8.15 -15.33
N ARG A 278 -30.76 8.92 -16.28
CA ARG A 278 -31.04 8.39 -17.63
C ARG A 278 -29.79 8.10 -18.44
N ALA A 279 -28.81 8.99 -18.42
CA ALA A 279 -27.61 8.81 -19.23
C ALA A 279 -26.84 7.51 -18.91
N PRO A 280 -26.52 7.21 -17.66
CA PRO A 280 -25.85 5.94 -17.32
C PRO A 280 -26.75 4.72 -17.58
N PHE A 281 -28.07 4.82 -17.41
CA PHE A 281 -29.01 3.74 -17.75
C PHE A 281 -29.05 3.50 -19.26
N ASN A 282 -29.09 4.54 -20.07
CA ASN A 282 -29.10 4.42 -21.54
C ASN A 282 -27.81 3.73 -22.05
N LEU A 283 -26.65 4.00 -21.45
CA LEU A 283 -25.42 3.28 -21.79
C LEU A 283 -25.55 1.77 -21.51
N PHE A 284 -26.11 1.41 -20.37
CA PHE A 284 -26.41 0.01 -20.05
C PHE A 284 -27.40 -0.61 -21.05
N SER A 285 -28.49 0.08 -21.38
CA SER A 285 -29.57 -0.44 -22.24
C SER A 285 -29.17 -0.61 -23.71
N GLN A 286 -28.09 0.04 -24.18
CA GLN A 286 -27.53 -0.14 -25.52
C GLN A 286 -26.82 -1.48 -25.71
N ALA A 287 -26.45 -2.16 -24.63
CA ALA A 287 -25.85 -3.47 -24.72
C ALA A 287 -26.85 -4.54 -25.22
N SER A 288 -26.33 -5.65 -25.78
CA SER A 288 -27.18 -6.79 -26.16
C SER A 288 -27.81 -7.45 -24.93
N ASP A 289 -28.93 -8.15 -25.14
CA ASP A 289 -29.67 -8.82 -24.06
C ASP A 289 -28.78 -9.73 -23.20
N THR A 290 -27.90 -10.48 -23.83
CA THR A 290 -26.95 -11.38 -23.12
C THR A 290 -25.99 -10.58 -22.25
N VAL A 291 -25.47 -9.46 -22.74
CA VAL A 291 -24.56 -8.59 -21.99
C VAL A 291 -25.28 -7.92 -20.83
N ARG A 292 -26.50 -7.39 -21.05
CA ARG A 292 -27.30 -6.78 -19.99
C ARG A 292 -27.61 -7.75 -18.87
N SER A 293 -28.02 -8.97 -19.22
CA SER A 293 -28.31 -10.03 -18.24
C SER A 293 -27.06 -10.37 -17.42
N GLY A 294 -25.87 -10.43 -18.06
CA GLY A 294 -24.59 -10.62 -17.37
C GLY A 294 -24.25 -9.49 -16.39
N ILE A 295 -24.44 -8.23 -16.82
CA ILE A 295 -24.23 -7.05 -15.96
C ILE A 295 -25.19 -7.04 -14.76
N VAL A 296 -26.46 -7.35 -14.94
CA VAL A 296 -27.45 -7.42 -13.86
C VAL A 296 -27.08 -8.51 -12.85
N LEU A 297 -26.71 -9.69 -13.34
CA LEU A 297 -26.31 -10.80 -12.48
C LEU A 297 -25.00 -10.49 -11.72
N GLY A 298 -24.01 -9.94 -12.41
CA GLY A 298 -22.72 -9.56 -11.82
C GLY A 298 -22.89 -8.52 -10.72
N LEU A 299 -23.62 -7.44 -11.00
CA LEU A 299 -23.91 -6.40 -10.01
C LEU A 299 -24.73 -6.95 -8.83
N GLY A 300 -25.73 -7.81 -9.09
CA GLY A 300 -26.51 -8.46 -8.05
C GLY A 300 -25.65 -9.33 -7.13
N THR A 301 -24.67 -10.04 -7.68
CA THR A 301 -23.71 -10.85 -6.92
C THR A 301 -22.79 -10.00 -6.06
N ARG A 302 -22.25 -8.89 -6.61
CA ARG A 302 -21.40 -7.96 -5.84
C ARG A 302 -22.11 -7.35 -4.65
N LEU A 303 -23.39 -7.04 -4.80
CA LEU A 303 -24.21 -6.39 -3.78
C LEU A 303 -24.98 -7.38 -2.89
N GLN A 304 -24.78 -8.69 -3.04
CA GLN A 304 -25.56 -9.70 -2.31
C GLN A 304 -25.47 -9.60 -0.77
N VAL A 305 -24.39 -9.01 -0.25
CA VAL A 305 -24.25 -8.74 1.19
C VAL A 305 -25.39 -7.88 1.74
N LEU A 306 -26.02 -7.05 0.89
CA LEU A 306 -27.18 -6.22 1.23
C LEU A 306 -28.47 -7.02 1.43
N GLN A 307 -28.44 -8.35 1.27
CA GLN A 307 -29.52 -9.26 1.71
C GLN A 307 -29.57 -9.38 3.23
N ASN A 308 -28.44 -9.20 3.89
CA ASN A 308 -28.35 -9.28 5.35
C ASN A 308 -29.07 -8.08 5.98
N GLU A 309 -30.02 -8.36 6.89
CA GLU A 309 -30.82 -7.34 7.56
C GLU A 309 -29.95 -6.40 8.41
N ALA A 310 -29.01 -6.94 9.17
CA ALA A 310 -28.13 -6.12 10.03
C ALA A 310 -27.23 -5.19 9.19
N VAL A 311 -26.80 -5.62 8.01
CA VAL A 311 -26.04 -4.77 7.07
C VAL A 311 -26.94 -3.67 6.51
N ARG A 312 -28.19 -3.98 6.18
CA ARG A 312 -29.16 -2.94 5.74
C ARG A 312 -29.42 -1.91 6.82
N ASP A 313 -29.54 -2.34 8.07
CA ASP A 313 -29.79 -1.42 9.18
C ASP A 313 -28.63 -0.44 9.40
N ILE A 314 -27.37 -0.94 9.38
CA ILE A 314 -26.20 -0.08 9.63
C ILE A 314 -25.95 0.94 8.49
N ILE A 315 -26.45 0.68 7.29
CA ILE A 315 -26.34 1.60 6.14
C ILE A 315 -27.59 2.44 5.90
N SER A 316 -28.66 2.29 6.69
CA SER A 316 -29.92 3.01 6.49
C SER A 316 -29.92 4.43 7.05
N ARG A 317 -29.14 4.68 8.09
CA ARG A 317 -29.05 5.97 8.79
C ARG A 317 -27.62 6.50 8.73
N SER A 318 -27.45 7.77 9.09
CA SER A 318 -26.12 8.43 9.16
C SER A 318 -25.90 9.03 10.55
N ASP A 319 -25.41 8.20 11.48
CA ASP A 319 -24.97 8.62 12.80
C ASP A 319 -23.52 9.15 12.76
N ILE A 320 -22.79 8.86 11.69
CA ILE A 320 -21.39 9.25 11.46
C ILE A 320 -21.34 10.39 10.46
N ASP A 321 -20.81 11.54 10.88
CA ASP A 321 -20.51 12.68 10.02
C ASP A 321 -19.03 12.65 9.60
N LEU A 322 -18.74 12.34 8.35
CA LEU A 322 -17.38 12.28 7.82
C LEU A 322 -16.68 13.64 7.77
N THR A 323 -17.41 14.75 7.87
CA THR A 323 -16.82 16.09 7.91
C THR A 323 -16.42 16.53 9.32
N ALA A 324 -16.93 15.87 10.35
CA ALA A 324 -16.70 16.22 11.74
C ALA A 324 -15.23 16.15 12.19
N PRO A 325 -14.42 15.16 11.74
CA PRO A 325 -13.00 15.08 12.11
C PRO A 325 -12.18 16.32 11.73
N GLY A 326 -12.61 17.08 10.73
CA GLY A 326 -11.99 18.34 10.35
C GLY A 326 -12.46 19.57 11.15
N LYS A 327 -13.52 19.44 11.96
CA LYS A 327 -14.14 20.53 12.70
C LYS A 327 -14.01 20.39 14.21
N ARG A 328 -13.96 19.17 14.71
CA ARG A 328 -13.91 18.82 16.13
C ARG A 328 -13.12 17.55 16.36
N LYS A 329 -12.76 17.27 17.62
CA LYS A 329 -12.00 16.08 17.97
C LYS A 329 -12.86 14.82 17.78
N CYS A 330 -12.49 13.97 16.84
CA CYS A 330 -13.19 12.73 16.53
C CYS A 330 -12.23 11.54 16.57
N ALA A 331 -12.72 10.41 17.07
CA ALA A 331 -12.05 9.12 16.95
C ALA A 331 -13.05 8.11 16.40
N TYR A 332 -12.92 7.79 15.11
CA TYR A 332 -13.81 6.88 14.41
C TYR A 332 -13.14 5.52 14.25
N PHE A 333 -13.79 4.49 14.73
CA PHE A 333 -13.32 3.11 14.65
C PHE A 333 -14.13 2.38 13.59
N VAL A 334 -13.43 1.71 12.70
CA VAL A 334 -14.02 0.86 11.66
C VAL A 334 -13.62 -0.57 11.96
N ILE A 335 -14.55 -1.36 12.47
CA ILE A 335 -14.33 -2.75 12.85
C ILE A 335 -14.69 -3.63 11.67
N LEU A 336 -13.72 -4.41 11.18
CA LEU A 336 -13.82 -5.28 10.02
C LEU A 336 -13.56 -6.72 10.43
N SER A 337 -14.11 -7.69 9.69
CA SER A 337 -13.73 -9.08 9.87
C SER A 337 -12.47 -9.40 9.06
N ASP A 338 -11.48 -10.02 9.70
CA ASP A 338 -10.31 -10.59 9.00
C ASP A 338 -10.70 -11.82 8.14
N GLN A 339 -11.85 -12.42 8.41
CA GLN A 339 -12.30 -13.67 7.80
C GLN A 339 -13.34 -13.47 6.69
N ASP A 340 -14.07 -12.36 6.71
CA ASP A 340 -15.16 -12.08 5.78
C ASP A 340 -14.88 -10.80 4.97
N ALA A 341 -14.38 -11.00 3.75
CA ALA A 341 -14.14 -9.91 2.81
C ALA A 341 -15.43 -9.35 2.21
N THR A 342 -16.57 -10.03 2.37
CA THR A 342 -17.84 -9.69 1.71
C THR A 342 -18.38 -8.32 2.13
N VAL A 343 -18.12 -7.90 3.36
CA VAL A 343 -18.52 -6.58 3.90
C VAL A 343 -17.39 -5.54 3.85
N ALA A 344 -16.17 -5.95 3.50
CA ALA A 344 -14.99 -5.07 3.53
C ALA A 344 -15.14 -3.86 2.59
N PHE A 345 -15.87 -3.99 1.47
CA PHE A 345 -16.08 -2.89 0.54
C PHE A 345 -16.81 -1.71 1.18
N LEU A 346 -17.71 -1.96 2.15
CA LEU A 346 -18.40 -0.89 2.87
C LEU A 346 -17.45 -0.01 3.69
N SER A 347 -16.40 -0.61 4.26
CA SER A 347 -15.37 0.14 4.97
C SER A 347 -14.45 0.91 4.02
N LEU A 348 -14.16 0.33 2.86
CA LEU A 348 -13.30 0.95 1.86
C LEU A 348 -13.96 2.17 1.21
N ILE A 349 -15.27 2.20 1.09
CA ILE A 349 -16.02 3.40 0.71
C ILE A 349 -15.75 4.53 1.72
N HIS A 350 -15.78 4.22 3.01
CA HIS A 350 -15.52 5.17 4.08
C HIS A 350 -14.09 5.73 4.04
N ILE A 351 -13.10 4.89 3.71
CA ILE A 351 -11.66 5.26 3.68
C ILE A 351 -11.27 5.94 2.37
N SER A 352 -11.92 5.59 1.25
CA SER A 352 -11.55 6.07 -0.09
C SER A 352 -12.09 7.45 -0.45
N GLU A 353 -12.85 8.13 0.41
CA GLU A 353 -13.26 9.54 0.23
C GLU A 353 -12.34 10.54 0.95
N PRO A 354 -11.03 10.64 0.62
CA PRO A 354 -10.11 11.56 1.29
C PRO A 354 -10.36 13.03 0.89
N THR A 355 -11.18 13.28 -0.12
CA THR A 355 -11.43 14.62 -0.65
C THR A 355 -12.17 15.54 0.32
N ARG A 356 -12.96 14.99 1.23
CA ARG A 356 -13.66 15.78 2.26
C ARG A 356 -12.78 16.12 3.48
N LEU A 357 -11.76 15.31 3.74
CA LEU A 357 -10.78 15.58 4.81
C LEU A 357 -9.74 16.64 4.39
N ARG A 358 -9.63 17.00 3.10
CA ARG A 358 -8.69 18.00 2.57
C ARG A 358 -9.15 19.45 2.68
N CYS A 359 -10.36 19.71 3.11
CA CYS A 359 -10.91 21.08 3.10
C CYS A 359 -10.51 21.94 4.29
N ILE A 360 -9.54 21.52 5.13
CA ILE A 360 -9.05 22.37 6.24
C ILE A 360 -7.54 22.18 6.38
N SER A 361 -6.78 22.95 5.65
CA SER A 361 -5.40 23.35 5.97
C SER A 361 -5.36 24.86 6.08
#